data_1fbc87c513701938d058e6979ca2eb02
#
_entry.id   1fbc87c513701938d058e6979ca2eb02
#
_cell.length_a   1.000
_cell.length_b   1.000
_cell.length_c   1.000
_cell.angle_alpha   90.00
_cell.angle_beta   90.00
_cell.angle_gamma   90.00
#
_symmetry.space_group_name_H-M   'P 1'
#
loop_
_entity.id
_entity.type
_entity.pdbx_description
1 polymer ?
#
loop_
_entity_poly.entity_id
_entity_poly.type
_entity_poly.pdbx_seq_one_letter_code
_entity_poly.pdbx_strand_id
1 'polypeptide(L)'
;MSSEHGKLYLIPTRLGDNPPLEVLPLSVKKVIETVNYYIVENEKTARRFIKRVSPKKSQPALDFKLLNKYTEASEIPSYLDPCMEGHSIGLLSEAGCPGVADPGADVVRVAHEKGIRVIPLVGPSSILLALMSSGMNGQNFAFTGYLPIDKTATNIANKDRFYQ
;
A
#
# COMPACT_ATOMS: atom_id res chain seq x y z
N MET A 1 14.01 -21.04 -21.75
CA MET A 1 14.37 -20.21 -20.57
C MET A 1 13.09 -19.51 -20.15
N SER A 2 12.54 -19.88 -19.00
CA SER A 2 11.38 -19.15 -18.46
C SER A 2 11.86 -17.73 -18.11
N SER A 3 11.34 -16.72 -18.81
CA SER A 3 11.56 -15.33 -18.40
C SER A 3 11.06 -15.20 -16.96
N GLU A 4 11.95 -14.87 -16.04
CA GLU A 4 11.58 -14.67 -14.65
C GLU A 4 10.62 -13.48 -14.60
N HIS A 5 9.39 -13.69 -14.14
CA HIS A 5 8.40 -12.63 -13.99
C HIS A 5 8.95 -11.50 -13.11
N GLY A 6 8.56 -10.28 -13.36
CA GLY A 6 8.77 -9.18 -12.44
C GLY A 6 8.06 -9.44 -11.10
N LYS A 7 8.32 -8.59 -10.12
CA LYS A 7 7.80 -8.72 -8.74
C LYS A 7 6.81 -7.60 -8.45
N LEU A 8 5.79 -7.90 -7.65
CA LEU A 8 4.91 -6.88 -7.07
C LEU A 8 5.44 -6.50 -5.68
N TYR A 9 5.96 -5.28 -5.54
CA TYR A 9 6.38 -4.75 -4.25
C TYR A 9 5.24 -3.97 -3.59
N LEU A 10 4.88 -4.35 -2.37
CA LEU A 10 3.97 -3.56 -1.54
C LEU A 10 4.80 -2.53 -0.77
N ILE A 11 4.74 -1.28 -1.24
CA ILE A 11 5.61 -0.21 -0.77
C ILE A 11 4.87 0.65 0.23
N PRO A 12 5.26 0.66 1.51
CA PRO A 12 4.62 1.50 2.52
C PRO A 12 4.96 2.97 2.29
N THR A 13 4.04 3.84 2.68
CA THR A 13 4.24 5.28 2.75
C THR A 13 4.26 5.75 4.20
N ARG A 14 4.60 7.00 4.42
CA ARG A 14 4.58 7.61 5.75
C ARG A 14 3.14 7.90 6.21
N LEU A 15 2.92 7.93 7.52
CA LEU A 15 1.61 8.23 8.10
C LEU A 15 1.36 9.74 8.26
N GLY A 16 2.41 10.52 8.36
CA GLY A 16 2.37 11.96 8.58
C GLY A 16 3.33 12.71 7.67
N ASP A 17 3.66 13.94 8.02
CA ASP A 17 4.47 14.83 7.17
C ASP A 17 5.99 14.77 7.47
N ASN A 18 6.43 13.74 8.19
CA ASN A 18 7.84 13.48 8.46
C ASN A 18 8.63 13.27 7.17
N PRO A 19 9.94 13.54 7.14
CA PRO A 19 10.81 13.09 6.07
C PRO A 19 10.70 11.59 5.88
N PRO A 20 10.53 11.09 4.64
CA PRO A 20 10.24 9.66 4.43
C PRO A 20 11.26 8.70 5.06
N LEU A 21 12.55 9.01 4.96
CA LEU A 21 13.63 8.13 5.45
C LEU A 21 13.85 8.18 6.97
N GLU A 22 13.13 9.02 7.70
CA GLU A 22 13.09 8.95 9.18
C GLU A 22 12.18 7.80 9.66
N VAL A 23 11.19 7.42 8.86
CA VAL A 23 10.16 6.44 9.25
C VAL A 23 10.09 5.21 8.35
N LEU A 24 10.78 5.25 7.20
CA LEU A 24 10.83 4.14 6.25
C LEU A 24 12.24 3.55 6.16
N PRO A 25 12.39 2.22 6.11
CA PRO A 25 13.68 1.57 5.90
C PRO A 25 14.32 1.96 4.56
N LEU A 26 15.65 1.96 4.50
CA LEU A 26 16.40 2.20 3.25
C LEU A 26 16.08 1.18 2.15
N SER A 27 15.57 0.00 2.48
CA SER A 27 15.08 -0.97 1.50
C SER A 27 13.94 -0.42 0.65
N VAL A 28 13.07 0.42 1.21
CA VAL A 28 12.01 1.12 0.47
C VAL A 28 12.62 2.04 -0.60
N LYS A 29 13.64 2.83 -0.22
CA LYS A 29 14.35 3.69 -1.18
C LYS A 29 14.98 2.87 -2.30
N LYS A 30 15.67 1.77 -1.99
CA LYS A 30 16.30 0.90 -3.00
C LYS A 30 15.29 0.36 -4.01
N VAL A 31 14.12 -0.07 -3.57
CA VAL A 31 13.07 -0.55 -4.45
C VAL A 31 12.53 0.60 -5.32
N ILE A 32 12.24 1.76 -4.74
CA ILE A 32 11.76 2.94 -5.49
C ILE A 32 12.77 3.37 -6.57
N GLU A 33 14.06 3.25 -6.32
CA GLU A 33 15.10 3.58 -7.29
C GLU A 33 15.08 2.67 -8.53
N THR A 34 14.66 1.41 -8.38
CA THR A 34 14.67 0.41 -9.46
C THR A 34 13.34 0.28 -10.21
N VAL A 35 12.21 0.56 -9.56
CA VAL A 35 10.87 0.34 -10.11
C VAL A 35 10.39 1.59 -10.86
N ASN A 36 9.81 1.41 -12.06
CA ASN A 36 9.23 2.49 -12.86
C ASN A 36 7.70 2.37 -13.03
N TYR A 37 7.14 1.19 -12.81
CA TYR A 37 5.70 0.94 -12.93
C TYR A 37 5.05 0.96 -11.54
N TYR A 38 3.97 1.70 -11.40
CA TYR A 38 3.31 1.89 -10.11
C TYR A 38 1.80 1.73 -10.22
N ILE A 39 1.20 1.13 -9.18
CA ILE A 39 -0.23 1.12 -8.94
C ILE A 39 -0.47 2.00 -7.72
N VAL A 40 -1.32 3.01 -7.83
CA VAL A 40 -1.50 4.06 -6.81
C VAL A 40 -2.95 4.54 -6.77
N GLU A 41 -3.38 5.08 -5.64
CA GLU A 41 -4.70 5.71 -5.54
C GLU A 41 -4.72 7.09 -6.20
N ASN A 42 -3.60 7.85 -6.07
CA ASN A 42 -3.46 9.19 -6.62
C ASN A 42 -2.04 9.41 -7.15
N GLU A 43 -1.95 9.71 -8.45
CA GLU A 43 -0.66 9.91 -9.12
C GLU A 43 0.13 11.11 -8.58
N LYS A 44 -0.55 12.22 -8.26
CA LYS A 44 0.11 13.45 -7.79
C LYS A 44 0.79 13.25 -6.44
N THR A 45 0.13 12.58 -5.50
CA THR A 45 0.69 12.26 -4.18
C THR A 45 1.81 11.25 -4.30
N ALA A 46 1.65 10.23 -5.13
CA ALA A 46 2.66 9.21 -5.40
C ALA A 46 3.93 9.82 -6.01
N ARG A 47 3.82 10.66 -7.03
CA ARG A 47 4.98 11.36 -7.64
C ARG A 47 5.72 12.21 -6.61
N ARG A 48 4.99 12.94 -5.76
CA ARG A 48 5.59 13.75 -4.69
C ARG A 48 6.35 12.89 -3.69
N PHE A 49 5.77 11.76 -3.29
CA PHE A 49 6.39 10.81 -2.37
C PHE A 49 7.67 10.22 -2.98
N ILE A 50 7.60 9.69 -4.21
CA ILE A 50 8.76 9.12 -4.93
C ILE A 50 9.88 10.14 -5.05
N LYS A 51 9.56 11.39 -5.41
CA LYS A 51 10.55 12.47 -5.51
C LYS A 51 11.21 12.81 -4.17
N ARG A 52 10.46 12.72 -3.06
CA ARG A 52 11.04 12.94 -1.72
C ARG A 52 11.96 11.80 -1.27
N VAL A 53 11.62 10.54 -1.62
CA VAL A 53 12.45 9.36 -1.29
C VAL A 53 13.68 9.28 -2.17
N SER A 54 13.53 9.55 -3.47
CA SER A 54 14.59 9.48 -4.48
C SER A 54 14.57 10.74 -5.39
N PRO A 55 15.19 11.84 -4.97
CA PRO A 55 15.16 13.10 -5.72
C PRO A 55 15.75 13.01 -7.14
N LYS A 56 16.66 12.06 -7.37
CA LYS A 56 17.31 11.84 -8.67
C LYS A 56 16.48 10.99 -9.64
N LYS A 57 15.38 10.36 -9.16
CA LYS A 57 14.53 9.52 -9.99
C LYS A 57 13.83 10.34 -11.08
N SER A 58 13.97 9.89 -12.33
CA SER A 58 13.32 10.53 -13.49
C SER A 58 11.80 10.39 -13.39
N GLN A 59 11.10 11.49 -13.19
CA GLN A 59 9.63 11.52 -13.07
C GLN A 59 8.91 11.19 -14.40
N PRO A 60 9.40 11.63 -15.59
CA PRO A 60 8.79 11.26 -16.86
C PRO A 60 8.89 9.77 -17.20
N ALA A 61 9.85 9.04 -16.60
CA ALA A 61 10.02 7.61 -16.85
C ALA A 61 9.07 6.72 -16.01
N LEU A 62 8.22 7.32 -15.18
CA LEU A 62 7.30 6.61 -14.30
C LEU A 62 5.95 6.41 -14.99
N ASP A 63 5.48 5.16 -15.00
CA ASP A 63 4.14 4.77 -15.46
C ASP A 63 3.25 4.47 -14.26
N PHE A 64 2.02 5.03 -14.25
CA PHE A 64 1.07 4.91 -13.16
C PHE A 64 -0.25 4.31 -13.64
N LYS A 65 -0.73 3.31 -12.91
CA LYS A 65 -2.11 2.82 -12.98
C LYS A 65 -2.86 3.27 -11.72
N LEU A 66 -4.05 3.82 -11.92
CA LEU A 66 -4.87 4.29 -10.81
C LEU A 66 -5.74 3.15 -10.26
N LEU A 67 -5.66 2.95 -8.96
CA LEU A 67 -6.47 1.99 -8.21
C LEU A 67 -7.27 2.75 -7.16
N ASN A 68 -8.51 3.10 -7.47
CA ASN A 68 -9.40 3.85 -6.59
C ASN A 68 -10.84 3.32 -6.70
N LYS A 69 -11.78 3.98 -6.02
CA LYS A 69 -13.20 3.58 -6.00
C LYS A 69 -13.91 3.55 -7.36
N TYR A 70 -13.29 4.10 -8.40
CA TYR A 70 -13.82 4.11 -9.77
C TYR A 70 -13.19 3.04 -10.66
N THR A 71 -12.17 2.33 -10.16
CA THR A 71 -11.49 1.27 -10.91
C THR A 71 -12.39 0.04 -11.00
N GLU A 72 -12.64 -0.40 -12.21
CA GLU A 72 -13.39 -1.64 -12.46
C GLU A 72 -12.53 -2.86 -12.15
N ALA A 73 -13.10 -3.87 -11.51
CA ALA A 73 -12.37 -5.10 -11.17
C ALA A 73 -11.78 -5.80 -12.39
N SER A 74 -12.42 -5.65 -13.56
CA SER A 74 -11.96 -6.18 -14.85
C SER A 74 -10.66 -5.55 -15.37
N GLU A 75 -10.29 -4.35 -14.90
CA GLU A 75 -9.06 -3.66 -15.31
C GLU A 75 -7.83 -4.16 -14.55
N ILE A 76 -8.00 -4.60 -13.30
CA ILE A 76 -6.91 -4.97 -12.38
C ILE A 76 -5.94 -5.99 -12.98
N PRO A 77 -6.39 -7.07 -13.68
CA PRO A 77 -5.46 -8.01 -14.28
C PRO A 77 -4.46 -7.40 -15.25
N SER A 78 -4.86 -6.35 -16.00
CA SER A 78 -4.00 -5.65 -16.95
C SER A 78 -2.93 -4.78 -16.27
N TYR A 79 -3.16 -4.34 -15.03
CA TYR A 79 -2.20 -3.55 -14.28
C TYR A 79 -0.90 -4.32 -13.96
N LEU A 80 -0.98 -5.65 -14.00
CA LEU A 80 0.14 -6.56 -13.72
C LEU A 80 0.87 -7.04 -14.99
N ASP A 81 0.45 -6.59 -16.18
CA ASP A 81 1.09 -6.99 -17.44
C ASP A 81 2.59 -6.69 -17.49
N PRO A 82 3.10 -5.55 -16.95
CA PRO A 82 4.55 -5.34 -16.88
C PRO A 82 5.29 -6.44 -16.11
N CYS A 83 4.67 -7.05 -15.08
CA CYS A 83 5.30 -8.18 -14.36
C CYS A 83 5.43 -9.42 -15.25
N MET A 84 4.48 -9.66 -16.14
CA MET A 84 4.56 -10.78 -17.10
C MET A 84 5.67 -10.56 -18.13
N GLU A 85 6.04 -9.31 -18.38
CA GLU A 85 7.15 -8.89 -19.25
C GLU A 85 8.51 -8.81 -18.54
N GLY A 86 8.57 -9.18 -17.25
CA GLY A 86 9.80 -9.17 -16.44
C GLY A 86 10.08 -7.86 -15.69
N HIS A 87 9.17 -6.87 -15.77
CA HIS A 87 9.31 -5.60 -15.05
C HIS A 87 8.62 -5.66 -13.69
N SER A 88 9.29 -5.19 -12.65
CA SER A 88 8.68 -5.10 -11.32
C SER A 88 7.79 -3.88 -11.17
N ILE A 89 6.72 -4.04 -10.37
CA ILE A 89 5.72 -3.00 -10.09
C ILE A 89 5.73 -2.66 -8.59
N GLY A 90 5.53 -1.39 -8.27
CA GLY A 90 5.30 -0.91 -6.90
C GLY A 90 3.83 -0.59 -6.66
N LEU A 91 3.22 -1.20 -5.66
CA LEU A 91 1.90 -0.79 -5.14
C LEU A 91 2.12 0.15 -3.96
N LEU A 92 1.63 1.38 -4.07
CA LEU A 92 1.71 2.43 -3.03
C LEU A 92 0.34 2.69 -2.42
N SER A 93 0.29 2.76 -1.10
CA SER A 93 -0.85 3.33 -0.37
C SER A 93 -0.74 4.85 -0.24
N GLU A 94 -1.83 5.52 0.11
CA GLU A 94 -1.79 6.95 0.49
C GLU A 94 -1.13 7.15 1.87
N ALA A 95 -1.31 6.19 2.80
CA ALA A 95 -0.70 6.24 4.12
C ALA A 95 -0.47 4.82 4.69
N GLY A 96 0.73 4.55 5.18
CA GLY A 96 1.08 3.28 5.82
C GLY A 96 1.27 2.12 4.86
N CYS A 97 0.85 0.92 5.26
CA CYS A 97 1.07 -0.33 4.54
C CYS A 97 -0.03 -0.58 3.50
N PRO A 98 0.32 -0.83 2.21
CA PRO A 98 -0.65 -1.19 1.18
C PRO A 98 -1.37 -2.50 1.49
N GLY A 99 -2.64 -2.63 1.06
CA GLY A 99 -3.45 -3.82 1.26
C GLY A 99 -4.02 -3.97 2.67
N VAL A 100 -3.77 -3.01 3.57
CA VAL A 100 -4.33 -2.96 4.93
C VAL A 100 -5.28 -1.78 5.01
N ALA A 101 -6.58 -2.05 5.02
CA ALA A 101 -7.64 -1.05 4.97
C ALA A 101 -7.56 -0.10 3.74
N ASP A 102 -7.05 -0.61 2.63
CA ASP A 102 -6.95 0.07 1.34
C ASP A 102 -7.24 -0.90 0.17
N PRO A 103 -7.44 -0.41 -1.06
CA PRO A 103 -7.89 -1.23 -2.19
C PRO A 103 -6.85 -2.21 -2.75
N GLY A 104 -5.64 -2.31 -2.19
CA GLY A 104 -4.55 -3.12 -2.74
C GLY A 104 -4.75 -4.64 -2.69
N ALA A 105 -5.70 -5.14 -1.89
CA ALA A 105 -5.92 -6.58 -1.70
C ALA A 105 -6.28 -7.32 -3.01
N ASP A 106 -7.08 -6.71 -3.88
CA ASP A 106 -7.46 -7.32 -5.17
C ASP A 106 -6.27 -7.46 -6.12
N VAL A 107 -5.37 -6.48 -6.15
CA VAL A 107 -4.13 -6.56 -6.94
C VAL A 107 -3.25 -7.70 -6.45
N VAL A 108 -3.13 -7.87 -5.13
CA VAL A 108 -2.35 -8.97 -4.52
C VAL A 108 -2.96 -10.32 -4.87
N ARG A 109 -4.29 -10.46 -4.80
CA ARG A 109 -4.99 -11.69 -5.19
C ARG A 109 -4.71 -12.05 -6.66
N VAL A 110 -4.88 -11.11 -7.57
CA VAL A 110 -4.61 -11.33 -9.00
C VAL A 110 -3.11 -11.63 -9.25
N ALA A 111 -2.20 -11.01 -8.50
CA ALA A 111 -0.78 -11.33 -8.61
C ALA A 111 -0.49 -12.80 -8.25
N HIS A 112 -1.10 -13.32 -7.18
CA HIS A 112 -1.01 -14.74 -6.83
C HIS A 112 -1.61 -15.65 -7.90
N GLU A 113 -2.77 -15.31 -8.46
CA GLU A 113 -3.41 -16.06 -9.55
C GLU A 113 -2.51 -16.13 -10.80
N LYS A 114 -1.75 -15.06 -11.08
CA LYS A 114 -0.80 -15.00 -12.20
C LYS A 114 0.59 -15.58 -11.87
N GLY A 115 0.82 -16.09 -10.66
CA GLY A 115 2.12 -16.61 -10.24
C GLY A 115 3.20 -15.52 -10.06
N ILE A 116 2.80 -14.27 -9.90
CA ILE A 116 3.71 -13.15 -9.65
C ILE A 116 4.11 -13.13 -8.18
N ARG A 117 5.42 -13.03 -7.92
CA ARG A 117 5.93 -12.96 -6.55
C ARG A 117 5.58 -11.63 -5.90
N VAL A 118 4.83 -11.67 -4.79
CA VAL A 118 4.48 -10.50 -3.98
C VAL A 118 5.50 -10.32 -2.87
N ILE A 119 6.03 -9.10 -2.72
CA ILE A 119 7.05 -8.76 -1.72
C ILE A 119 6.56 -7.57 -0.88
N PRO A 120 6.04 -7.82 0.33
CA PRO A 120 5.72 -6.74 1.26
C PRO A 120 7.01 -6.12 1.81
N LEU A 121 7.06 -4.79 1.86
CA LEU A 121 8.16 -4.06 2.49
C LEU A 121 7.76 -3.59 3.88
N VAL A 122 8.71 -3.57 4.80
CA VAL A 122 8.53 -3.10 6.16
C VAL A 122 8.20 -1.61 6.17
N GLY A 123 7.17 -1.23 6.93
CA GLY A 123 6.78 0.18 7.06
C GLY A 123 5.80 0.42 8.20
N PRO A 124 5.43 1.69 8.45
CA PRO A 124 4.57 2.09 9.55
C PRO A 124 3.12 1.67 9.32
N SER A 125 2.43 1.34 10.42
CA SER A 125 1.00 1.05 10.45
C SER A 125 0.35 1.79 11.62
N SER A 126 -0.64 2.64 11.33
CA SER A 126 -1.39 3.37 12.37
C SER A 126 -2.14 2.41 13.30
N ILE A 127 -2.60 1.27 12.78
CA ILE A 127 -3.29 0.23 13.56
C ILE A 127 -2.35 -0.34 14.61
N LEU A 128 -1.12 -0.73 14.21
CA LEU A 128 -0.14 -1.27 15.14
C LEU A 128 0.37 -0.22 16.12
N LEU A 129 0.59 1.02 15.68
CA LEU A 129 1.03 2.10 16.57
C LEU A 129 -0.03 2.42 17.64
N ALA A 130 -1.32 2.42 17.25
CA ALA A 130 -2.42 2.60 18.20
C ALA A 130 -2.47 1.44 19.21
N LEU A 131 -2.35 0.19 18.75
CA LEU A 131 -2.32 -0.98 19.62
C LEU A 131 -1.12 -0.93 20.60
N MET A 132 0.07 -0.60 20.11
CA MET A 132 1.28 -0.47 20.94
C MET A 132 1.12 0.55 22.06
N SER A 133 0.45 1.68 21.78
CA SER A 133 0.27 2.76 22.77
C SER A 133 -0.94 2.57 23.68
N SER A 134 -1.82 1.60 23.40
CA SER A 134 -3.08 1.41 24.14
C SER A 134 -2.91 0.74 25.51
N GLY A 135 -1.81 0.00 25.75
CA GLY A 135 -1.65 -0.86 26.91
C GLY A 135 -2.51 -2.14 26.89
N MET A 136 -3.24 -2.39 25.80
CA MET A 136 -4.06 -3.59 25.64
C MET A 136 -3.21 -4.80 25.23
N ASN A 137 -3.77 -6.01 25.39
CA ASN A 137 -3.09 -7.23 24.97
C ASN A 137 -2.97 -7.29 23.43
N GLY A 138 -1.75 -7.22 22.92
CA GLY A 138 -1.46 -7.26 21.49
C GLY A 138 -1.41 -8.65 20.85
N GLN A 139 -1.60 -9.74 21.63
CA GLN A 139 -1.57 -11.11 21.07
C GLN A 139 -2.85 -11.49 20.34
N ASN A 140 -4.00 -10.93 20.77
CA ASN A 140 -5.29 -11.15 20.15
C ASN A 140 -5.99 -9.81 19.95
N PHE A 141 -6.14 -9.39 18.71
CA PHE A 141 -6.90 -8.19 18.33
C PHE A 141 -7.51 -8.37 16.95
N ALA A 142 -8.58 -7.63 16.67
CA ALA A 142 -9.21 -7.59 15.36
C ALA A 142 -9.38 -6.13 14.91
N PHE A 143 -8.94 -5.84 13.69
CA PHE A 143 -9.28 -4.59 13.03
C PHE A 143 -10.63 -4.75 12.33
N THR A 144 -11.66 -4.09 12.84
CA THR A 144 -13.04 -4.21 12.34
C THR A 144 -13.45 -3.09 11.37
N GLY A 145 -12.47 -2.39 10.81
CA GLY A 145 -12.67 -1.26 9.89
C GLY A 145 -12.74 0.10 10.58
N TYR A 146 -13.02 1.13 9.79
CA TYR A 146 -13.16 2.49 10.29
C TYR A 146 -14.48 2.69 11.05
N LEU A 147 -14.44 3.58 12.03
CA LEU A 147 -15.66 4.03 12.69
C LEU A 147 -16.50 4.89 11.73
N PRO A 148 -17.84 4.85 11.84
CA PRO A 148 -18.70 5.76 11.09
C PRO A 148 -18.36 7.23 11.40
N ILE A 149 -18.36 8.07 10.38
CA ILE A 149 -18.08 9.51 10.51
C ILE A 149 -19.25 10.25 11.17
N ASP A 150 -20.46 9.73 11.04
CA ASP A 150 -21.66 10.29 11.69
C ASP A 150 -21.57 10.11 13.22
N LYS A 151 -21.68 11.22 13.95
CA LYS A 151 -21.62 11.24 15.41
C LYS A 151 -22.67 10.34 16.07
N THR A 152 -23.85 10.20 15.49
CA THR A 152 -24.93 9.34 15.99
C THR A 152 -24.59 7.86 15.83
N ALA A 153 -24.07 7.48 14.67
CA ALA A 153 -23.65 6.12 14.36
C ALA A 153 -22.40 5.71 15.18
N THR A 154 -21.49 6.66 15.45
CA THR A 154 -20.29 6.42 16.27
C THR A 154 -20.67 6.04 17.71
N ASN A 155 -21.68 6.65 18.29
CA ASN A 155 -22.16 6.33 19.65
C ASN A 155 -22.78 4.93 19.74
N ILE A 156 -23.47 4.46 18.69
CA ILE A 156 -24.03 3.10 18.63
C ILE A 156 -22.90 2.08 18.45
N ALA A 157 -22.00 2.32 17.52
CA ALA A 157 -20.86 1.41 17.25
C ALA A 157 -19.96 1.22 18.47
N ASN A 158 -19.76 2.26 19.28
CA ASN A 158 -18.97 2.15 20.53
C ASN A 158 -19.66 1.32 21.61
N LYS A 159 -20.99 1.32 21.69
CA LYS A 159 -21.71 0.50 22.67
C LYS A 159 -21.65 -0.98 22.37
N ASP A 160 -21.73 -1.36 21.10
CA ASP A 160 -21.80 -2.78 20.72
C ASP A 160 -20.41 -3.45 20.61
N ARG A 161 -19.30 -2.68 20.48
CA ARG A 161 -17.94 -3.22 20.32
C ARG A 161 -17.19 -3.49 21.61
N PHE A 162 -17.62 -2.93 22.73
CA PHE A 162 -16.96 -3.12 24.03
C PHE A 162 -17.50 -4.28 24.87
N TYR A 163 -18.50 -5.03 24.37
CA TYR A 163 -19.18 -6.09 25.10
C TYR A 163 -19.19 -7.47 24.36
N GLN A 164 -18.29 -7.68 23.40
CA GLN A 164 -18.07 -9.00 22.80
C GLN A 164 -16.71 -9.58 23.15
#